data_91850471a03e74cbb0c8ed27cfd13db8
#
_entry.id   91850471a03e74cbb0c8ed27cfd13db8
#
_cell.length_a   1.000
_cell.length_b   1.000
_cell.length_c   1.000
_cell.angle_alpha   90.00
_cell.angle_beta   90.00
_cell.angle_gamma   90.00
#
_symmetry.space_group_name_H-M   'P 1'
#
loop_
_entity.id
_entity.type
_entity.pdbx_description
1 polymer ?
#
loop_
_entity_poly.entity_id
_entity_poly.type
_entity_poly.pdbx_seq_one_letter_code
_entity_poly.pdbx_strand_id
1 'polypeptide(L)'
;REDHPGVEVEMTEGTAREAVMQLRADRLDVVFVAGTPELPDCHTHPIWTEQLVAVLPDGHPLAGQSAVTWADLAGETFLVRHGGTGPQVHSHIVLRHAGRWPAPSILRFDVGRGALLSMVGQGFGITIVGAATALLPTSGIVFLPFADEPEPVAFTAVWSPFNRSATLKNLLNLANNMRRCGDSPGQLRSGDHPAGWR
;
A
#
# COMPACT_ATOMS: atom_id res chain seq x y z
N ARG A 1 8.94 18.15 10.73
CA ARG A 1 9.28 18.69 12.06
C ARG A 1 10.00 20.03 12.00
N GLU A 2 10.86 20.23 10.99
CA GLU A 2 11.63 21.48 10.84
C GLU A 2 10.70 22.70 10.63
N ASP A 3 9.67 22.57 9.80
CA ASP A 3 8.76 23.68 9.46
C ASP A 3 7.62 23.88 10.49
N HIS A 4 7.35 22.86 11.34
CA HIS A 4 6.24 22.87 12.29
C HIS A 4 6.65 22.26 13.64
N PRO A 5 7.55 22.91 14.40
CA PRO A 5 8.14 22.34 15.63
C PRO A 5 7.11 22.17 16.78
N GLY A 6 5.98 22.88 16.73
CA GLY A 6 4.91 22.78 17.73
C GLY A 6 3.84 21.74 17.39
N VAL A 7 3.99 20.95 16.31
CA VAL A 7 3.03 19.91 15.93
C VAL A 7 3.55 18.55 16.36
N GLU A 8 2.82 17.89 17.25
CA GLU A 8 3.04 16.50 17.60
C GLU A 8 2.26 15.59 16.62
N VAL A 9 2.92 14.56 16.09
CA VAL A 9 2.32 13.60 15.17
C VAL A 9 2.43 12.21 15.75
N GLU A 10 1.30 11.61 16.04
CA GLU A 10 1.18 10.21 16.40
C GLU A 10 0.63 9.42 15.18
N MET A 11 1.24 8.28 14.86
CA MET A 11 0.80 7.43 13.77
C MET A 11 0.52 6.01 14.26
N THR A 12 -0.63 5.50 13.87
CA THR A 12 -1.05 4.13 14.14
C THR A 12 -1.39 3.41 12.84
N GLU A 13 -1.19 2.11 12.80
CA GLU A 13 -1.63 1.27 11.68
C GLU A 13 -2.78 0.39 12.14
N GLY A 14 -3.82 0.30 11.31
CA GLY A 14 -4.99 -0.55 11.55
C GLY A 14 -5.72 -0.83 10.25
N THR A 15 -6.78 -1.62 10.30
CA THR A 15 -7.66 -1.80 9.15
C THR A 15 -8.44 -0.53 8.86
N ALA A 16 -8.87 -0.33 7.61
CA ALA A 16 -9.69 0.84 7.25
C ALA A 16 -10.94 0.95 8.13
N ARG A 17 -11.58 -0.18 8.49
CA ARG A 17 -12.75 -0.21 9.36
C ARG A 17 -12.43 0.31 10.77
N GLU A 18 -11.36 -0.18 11.38
CA GLU A 18 -10.93 0.25 12.71
C GLU A 18 -10.53 1.73 12.73
N ALA A 19 -9.77 2.15 11.71
CA ALA A 19 -9.34 3.54 11.58
C ALA A 19 -10.54 4.50 11.46
N VAL A 20 -11.55 4.18 10.64
CA VAL A 20 -12.77 4.97 10.51
C VAL A 20 -13.59 4.97 11.80
N MET A 21 -13.65 3.86 12.52
CA MET A 21 -14.30 3.82 13.84
C MET A 21 -13.61 4.74 14.85
N GLN A 22 -12.26 4.76 14.87
CA GLN A 22 -11.51 5.66 15.75
C GLN A 22 -11.66 7.13 15.34
N LEU A 23 -11.70 7.41 14.03
CA LEU A 23 -11.99 8.75 13.51
C LEU A 23 -13.36 9.26 13.99
N ARG A 24 -14.40 8.43 13.90
CA ARG A 24 -15.76 8.76 14.38
C ARG A 24 -15.86 8.94 15.90
N ALA A 25 -14.93 8.34 16.63
CA ALA A 25 -14.81 8.48 18.08
C ALA A 25 -13.87 9.64 18.49
N ASP A 26 -13.50 10.52 17.56
CA ASP A 26 -12.58 11.65 17.75
C ASP A 26 -11.21 11.24 18.35
N ARG A 27 -10.76 10.00 18.08
CA ARG A 27 -9.44 9.50 18.50
C ARG A 27 -8.36 9.69 17.45
N LEU A 28 -8.77 9.97 16.21
CA LEU A 28 -7.88 10.27 15.09
C LEU A 28 -8.39 11.53 14.39
N ASP A 29 -7.46 12.38 13.97
CA ASP A 29 -7.77 13.59 13.19
C ASP A 29 -8.01 13.29 11.72
N VAL A 30 -7.27 12.33 11.18
CA VAL A 30 -7.33 11.90 9.79
C VAL A 30 -6.92 10.45 9.65
N VAL A 31 -7.50 9.75 8.69
CA VAL A 31 -7.08 8.40 8.30
C VAL A 31 -6.80 8.36 6.80
N PHE A 32 -5.80 7.56 6.41
CA PHE A 32 -5.51 7.27 5.00
C PHE A 32 -5.88 5.83 4.72
N VAL A 33 -6.78 5.62 3.77
CA VAL A 33 -7.29 4.29 3.42
C VAL A 33 -7.06 3.99 1.95
N ALA A 34 -6.81 2.73 1.64
CA ALA A 34 -6.75 2.27 0.26
C ALA A 34 -8.18 2.19 -0.33
N GLY A 35 -8.33 2.69 -1.55
CA GLY A 35 -9.60 2.80 -2.25
C GLY A 35 -10.29 4.14 -2.03
N THR A 36 -11.51 4.23 -2.53
CA THR A 36 -12.39 5.40 -2.44
C THR A 36 -13.64 5.04 -1.62
N PRO A 37 -13.57 5.09 -0.28
CA PRO A 37 -14.68 4.68 0.56
C PRO A 37 -15.86 5.66 0.44
N GLU A 38 -17.08 5.12 0.41
CA GLU A 38 -18.31 5.91 0.52
C GLU A 38 -18.64 6.10 2.00
N LEU A 39 -18.34 7.27 2.53
CA LEU A 39 -18.55 7.64 3.94
C LEU A 39 -19.29 8.98 3.99
N PRO A 40 -20.64 8.97 3.95
CA PRO A 40 -21.46 10.19 3.84
C PRO A 40 -21.34 11.13 5.05
N ASP A 41 -20.88 10.61 6.17
CA ASP A 41 -20.65 11.33 7.42
C ASP A 41 -19.22 11.88 7.58
N CYS A 42 -18.37 11.68 6.59
CA CYS A 42 -16.98 12.12 6.60
C CYS A 42 -16.63 12.90 5.31
N HIS A 43 -15.65 13.76 5.39
CA HIS A 43 -14.98 14.27 4.20
C HIS A 43 -13.99 13.22 3.69
N THR A 44 -13.94 13.03 2.37
CA THR A 44 -13.02 12.13 1.70
C THR A 44 -12.32 12.85 0.55
N HIS A 45 -11.01 12.65 0.41
CA HIS A 45 -10.25 13.22 -0.69
C HIS A 45 -9.12 12.27 -1.12
N PRO A 46 -9.09 11.83 -2.40
CA PRO A 46 -7.97 11.05 -2.92
C PRO A 46 -6.68 11.88 -2.90
N ILE A 47 -5.64 11.36 -2.24
CA ILE A 47 -4.38 12.08 -2.05
C ILE A 47 -3.31 11.59 -3.04
N TRP A 48 -3.14 10.27 -3.19
CA TRP A 48 -2.19 9.69 -4.16
C TRP A 48 -2.71 8.37 -4.71
N THR A 49 -2.03 7.87 -5.71
CA THR A 49 -2.31 6.55 -6.28
C THR A 49 -1.04 5.72 -6.30
N GLU A 50 -1.17 4.40 -6.20
CA GLU A 50 -0.07 3.46 -6.32
C GLU A 50 -0.44 2.32 -7.27
N GLN A 51 0.49 1.95 -8.14
CA GLN A 51 0.39 0.70 -8.90
C GLN A 51 0.56 -0.48 -7.94
N LEU A 52 -0.18 -1.55 -8.19
CA LEU A 52 0.02 -2.81 -7.50
C LEU A 52 1.16 -3.58 -8.15
N VAL A 53 1.93 -4.26 -7.32
CA VAL A 53 2.99 -5.17 -7.75
C VAL A 53 2.85 -6.50 -7.03
N ALA A 54 3.14 -7.59 -7.73
CA ALA A 54 3.31 -8.90 -7.12
C ALA A 54 4.70 -8.99 -6.50
N VAL A 55 4.78 -9.63 -5.33
CA VAL A 55 6.04 -9.91 -4.63
C VAL A 55 6.22 -11.41 -4.59
N LEU A 56 7.29 -11.89 -5.22
CA LEU A 56 7.63 -13.31 -5.33
C LEU A 56 9.00 -13.56 -4.69
N PRO A 57 9.28 -14.80 -4.25
CA PRO A 57 10.66 -15.19 -3.93
C PRO A 57 11.57 -14.99 -5.15
N ASP A 58 12.81 -14.62 -4.94
CA ASP A 58 13.80 -14.43 -6.04
C ASP A 58 14.07 -15.73 -6.82
N GLY A 59 13.90 -16.90 -6.20
CA GLY A 59 13.97 -18.21 -6.85
C GLY A 59 12.68 -18.68 -7.53
N HIS A 60 11.63 -17.84 -7.58
CA HIS A 60 10.36 -18.22 -8.20
C HIS A 60 10.48 -18.38 -9.73
N PRO A 61 9.77 -19.33 -10.37
CA PRO A 61 9.84 -19.51 -11.84
C PRO A 61 9.53 -18.25 -12.65
N LEU A 62 8.69 -17.35 -12.12
CA LEU A 62 8.33 -16.09 -12.74
C LEU A 62 9.28 -14.93 -12.40
N ALA A 63 10.24 -15.10 -11.49
CA ALA A 63 11.09 -14.02 -11.00
C ALA A 63 11.91 -13.31 -12.09
N GLY A 64 12.18 -13.99 -13.19
CA GLY A 64 12.90 -13.45 -14.36
C GLY A 64 12.03 -12.70 -15.37
N GLN A 65 10.72 -12.62 -15.15
CA GLN A 65 9.80 -11.92 -16.05
C GLN A 65 9.85 -10.40 -15.81
N SER A 66 9.49 -9.63 -16.83
CA SER A 66 9.37 -8.17 -16.72
C SER A 66 8.04 -7.71 -16.10
N ALA A 67 7.02 -8.55 -16.16
CA ALA A 67 5.68 -8.35 -15.62
C ALA A 67 4.98 -9.70 -15.46
N VAL A 68 3.93 -9.74 -14.65
CA VAL A 68 3.04 -10.90 -14.49
C VAL A 68 1.60 -10.52 -14.75
N THR A 69 0.78 -11.52 -15.01
CA THR A 69 -0.68 -11.38 -15.08
C THR A 69 -1.34 -12.12 -13.93
N TRP A 70 -2.60 -11.81 -13.66
CA TRP A 70 -3.38 -12.59 -12.68
C TRP A 70 -3.52 -14.06 -13.07
N ALA A 71 -3.45 -14.36 -14.38
CA ALA A 71 -3.48 -15.73 -14.88
C ALA A 71 -2.18 -16.49 -14.56
N ASP A 72 -1.02 -15.82 -14.64
CA ASP A 72 0.28 -16.41 -14.31
C ASP A 72 0.36 -16.78 -12.82
N LEU A 73 -0.36 -16.07 -11.96
CA LEU A 73 -0.41 -16.30 -10.53
C LEU A 73 -1.55 -17.24 -10.09
N ALA A 74 -2.27 -17.83 -11.06
CA ALA A 74 -3.32 -18.80 -10.77
C ALA A 74 -2.72 -20.05 -10.11
N GLY A 75 -3.28 -20.43 -8.95
CA GLY A 75 -2.79 -21.58 -8.17
C GLY A 75 -1.69 -21.27 -7.18
N GLU A 76 -1.16 -20.03 -7.16
CA GLU A 76 -0.21 -19.61 -6.15
C GLU A 76 -0.87 -19.48 -4.76
N THR A 77 -0.04 -19.57 -3.73
CA THR A 77 -0.46 -19.29 -2.36
C THR A 77 -0.16 -17.84 -2.02
N PHE A 78 -1.22 -17.07 -1.79
CA PHE A 78 -1.10 -15.66 -1.40
C PHE A 78 -1.01 -15.51 0.12
N LEU A 79 0.02 -14.80 0.58
CA LEU A 79 0.16 -14.39 1.97
C LEU A 79 -0.44 -13.01 2.16
N VAL A 80 -1.36 -12.87 3.10
CA VAL A 80 -2.08 -11.61 3.34
C VAL A 80 -2.06 -11.28 4.83
N ARG A 81 -1.95 -10.01 5.17
CA ARG A 81 -2.01 -9.56 6.57
C ARG A 81 -3.45 -9.54 7.10
N HIS A 82 -3.63 -9.76 8.40
CA HIS A 82 -4.91 -9.48 9.06
C HIS A 82 -5.15 -7.97 9.19
N GLY A 83 -4.12 -7.20 9.54
CA GLY A 83 -4.19 -5.75 9.76
C GLY A 83 -3.84 -4.91 8.54
N GLY A 84 -3.84 -3.59 8.71
CA GLY A 84 -3.52 -2.62 7.68
C GLY A 84 -4.40 -2.75 6.44
N THR A 85 -3.79 -2.77 5.26
CA THR A 85 -4.46 -2.97 3.96
C THR A 85 -4.78 -4.45 3.65
N GLY A 86 -4.49 -5.38 4.57
CA GLY A 86 -4.68 -6.82 4.33
C GLY A 86 -6.09 -7.20 3.89
N PRO A 87 -7.17 -6.72 4.54
CA PRO A 87 -8.54 -7.00 4.11
C PRO A 87 -8.84 -6.55 2.68
N GLN A 88 -8.32 -5.38 2.25
CA GLN A 88 -8.49 -4.88 0.89
C GLN A 88 -7.72 -5.74 -0.11
N VAL A 89 -6.47 -6.11 0.21
CA VAL A 89 -5.65 -7.01 -0.61
C VAL A 89 -6.34 -8.37 -0.76
N HIS A 90 -6.85 -8.95 0.32
CA HIS A 90 -7.62 -10.20 0.28
C HIS A 90 -8.80 -10.09 -0.70
N SER A 91 -9.64 -9.05 -0.54
CA SER A 91 -10.82 -8.85 -1.39
C SER A 91 -10.43 -8.65 -2.84
N HIS A 92 -9.34 -7.93 -3.11
CA HIS A 92 -8.82 -7.70 -4.45
C HIS A 92 -8.37 -9.02 -5.12
N ILE A 93 -7.60 -9.87 -4.41
CA ILE A 93 -7.20 -11.20 -4.91
C ILE A 93 -8.42 -12.04 -5.25
N VAL A 94 -9.40 -12.11 -4.36
CA VAL A 94 -10.64 -12.87 -4.60
C VAL A 94 -11.38 -12.36 -5.84
N LEU A 95 -11.51 -11.04 -5.98
CA LEU A 95 -12.17 -10.42 -7.12
C LEU A 95 -11.46 -10.73 -8.45
N ARG A 96 -10.14 -10.62 -8.49
CA ARG A 96 -9.33 -10.85 -9.70
C ARG A 96 -9.28 -12.32 -10.12
N HIS A 97 -9.48 -13.23 -9.18
CA HIS A 97 -9.56 -14.66 -9.46
C HIS A 97 -11.00 -15.18 -9.61
N ALA A 98 -12.01 -14.32 -9.53
CA ALA A 98 -13.39 -14.72 -9.71
C ALA A 98 -13.61 -15.40 -11.08
N GLY A 99 -14.13 -16.64 -11.07
CA GLY A 99 -14.35 -17.44 -12.29
C GLY A 99 -13.11 -18.08 -12.89
N ARG A 100 -11.94 -17.98 -12.26
CA ARG A 100 -10.69 -18.65 -12.69
C ARG A 100 -10.44 -19.93 -11.89
N TRP A 101 -9.78 -20.90 -12.49
CA TRP A 101 -9.33 -22.15 -11.87
C TRP A 101 -7.83 -22.35 -12.08
N PRO A 102 -7.11 -22.87 -11.09
CA PRO A 102 -7.57 -23.16 -9.72
C PRO A 102 -7.89 -21.89 -8.93
N ALA A 103 -8.74 -22.02 -7.90
CA ALA A 103 -8.99 -20.93 -6.97
C ALA A 103 -7.71 -20.62 -6.18
N PRO A 104 -7.42 -19.35 -5.87
CA PRO A 104 -6.23 -18.98 -5.13
C PRO A 104 -6.27 -19.54 -3.70
N SER A 105 -5.14 -20.01 -3.21
CA SER A 105 -4.94 -20.27 -1.78
C SER A 105 -4.58 -18.95 -1.10
N ILE A 106 -5.31 -18.54 -0.07
CA ILE A 106 -5.04 -17.29 0.65
C ILE A 106 -4.81 -17.61 2.14
N LEU A 107 -3.59 -17.40 2.59
CA LEU A 107 -3.20 -17.54 3.99
C LEU A 107 -3.11 -16.16 4.66
N ARG A 108 -3.74 -16.03 5.82
CA ARG A 108 -3.78 -14.77 6.56
C ARG A 108 -2.93 -14.85 7.82
N PHE A 109 -2.13 -13.80 8.05
CA PHE A 109 -1.20 -13.72 9.16
C PHE A 109 -1.37 -12.42 9.94
N ASP A 110 -1.24 -12.52 11.24
CA ASP A 110 -1.19 -11.35 12.14
C ASP A 110 0.27 -10.94 12.36
N VAL A 111 0.84 -10.35 11.32
CA VAL A 111 2.24 -9.93 11.29
C VAL A 111 2.39 -8.56 10.65
N GLY A 112 3.49 -7.87 10.93
CA GLY A 112 3.85 -6.63 10.25
C GLY A 112 4.27 -6.86 8.78
N ARG A 113 4.28 -5.79 7.98
CA ARG A 113 4.64 -5.87 6.55
C ARG A 113 6.03 -6.49 6.33
N GLY A 114 7.03 -6.07 7.09
CA GLY A 114 8.40 -6.60 6.94
C GLY A 114 8.47 -8.11 7.20
N ALA A 115 7.76 -8.61 8.22
CA ALA A 115 7.70 -10.04 8.50
C ALA A 115 7.00 -10.81 7.37
N LEU A 116 5.91 -10.27 6.80
CA LEU A 116 5.24 -10.88 5.65
C LEU A 116 6.18 -10.98 4.45
N LEU A 117 6.92 -9.91 4.12
CA LEU A 117 7.89 -9.91 3.02
C LEU A 117 9.02 -10.91 3.26
N SER A 118 9.49 -11.05 4.51
CA SER A 118 10.47 -12.07 4.87
C SER A 118 9.93 -13.49 4.66
N MET A 119 8.66 -13.74 4.96
CA MET A 119 8.00 -15.02 4.68
C MET A 119 7.93 -15.31 3.17
N VAL A 120 7.64 -14.29 2.35
CA VAL A 120 7.73 -14.42 0.89
C VAL A 120 9.14 -14.83 0.47
N GLY A 121 10.18 -14.13 0.94
CA GLY A 121 11.58 -14.45 0.63
C GLY A 121 12.00 -15.86 1.05
N GLN A 122 11.35 -16.44 2.06
CA GLN A 122 11.56 -17.83 2.48
C GLN A 122 10.74 -18.86 1.68
N GLY A 123 9.95 -18.41 0.69
CA GLY A 123 9.19 -19.32 -0.19
C GLY A 123 7.87 -19.82 0.40
N PHE A 124 7.31 -19.19 1.43
CA PHE A 124 5.98 -19.58 1.97
C PHE A 124 4.83 -19.27 1.04
N GLY A 125 5.04 -18.42 0.03
CA GLY A 125 4.07 -17.99 -0.95
C GLY A 125 4.42 -16.63 -1.53
N ILE A 126 3.45 -15.99 -2.16
CA ILE A 126 3.57 -14.67 -2.79
C ILE A 126 2.67 -13.65 -2.10
N THR A 127 2.86 -12.37 -2.39
CA THR A 127 1.91 -11.34 -1.91
C THR A 127 1.75 -10.21 -2.92
N ILE A 128 0.85 -9.27 -2.64
CA ILE A 128 0.60 -8.08 -3.44
C ILE A 128 0.73 -6.86 -2.55
N VAL A 129 1.42 -5.86 -3.04
CA VAL A 129 1.65 -4.60 -2.32
C VAL A 129 1.59 -3.41 -3.28
N GLY A 130 1.53 -2.19 -2.74
CA GLY A 130 1.77 -0.98 -3.52
C GLY A 130 3.24 -0.86 -3.92
N ALA A 131 3.50 -0.32 -5.11
CA ALA A 131 4.84 -0.22 -5.72
C ALA A 131 5.87 0.52 -4.85
N ALA A 132 5.43 1.48 -4.03
CA ALA A 132 6.31 2.17 -3.08
C ALA A 132 6.99 1.21 -2.08
N THR A 133 6.45 0.02 -1.86
CA THR A 133 7.07 -1.00 -1.00
C THR A 133 8.41 -1.47 -1.55
N ALA A 134 8.63 -1.42 -2.86
CA ALA A 134 9.90 -1.78 -3.49
C ALA A 134 11.07 -0.83 -3.11
N LEU A 135 10.77 0.34 -2.55
CA LEU A 135 11.79 1.25 -2.01
C LEU A 135 12.36 0.78 -0.67
N LEU A 136 11.72 -0.19 -0.01
CA LEU A 136 12.22 -0.76 1.23
C LEU A 136 13.29 -1.82 0.91
N PRO A 137 14.46 -1.77 1.57
CA PRO A 137 15.49 -2.77 1.38
C PRO A 137 15.00 -4.12 1.90
N THR A 138 14.74 -5.06 0.99
CA THR A 138 14.29 -6.42 1.33
C THR A 138 15.03 -7.40 0.42
N SER A 139 15.69 -8.39 1.00
CA SER A 139 16.42 -9.43 0.27
C SER A 139 15.55 -10.67 0.02
N GLY A 140 15.90 -11.44 -1.01
CA GLY A 140 15.27 -12.72 -1.32
C GLY A 140 13.91 -12.61 -2.01
N ILE A 141 13.52 -11.41 -2.48
CA ILE A 141 12.27 -11.19 -3.18
C ILE A 141 12.46 -10.34 -4.44
N VAL A 142 11.53 -10.48 -5.37
CA VAL A 142 11.39 -9.63 -6.55
C VAL A 142 10.03 -8.97 -6.57
N PHE A 143 9.96 -7.77 -7.12
CA PHE A 143 8.73 -7.02 -7.33
C PHE A 143 8.42 -6.98 -8.82
N LEU A 144 7.28 -7.50 -9.24
CA LEU A 144 6.86 -7.55 -10.63
C LEU A 144 5.56 -6.76 -10.82
N PRO A 145 5.52 -5.85 -11.79
CA PRO A 145 4.29 -5.14 -12.14
C PRO A 145 3.28 -6.11 -12.76
N PHE A 146 2.00 -5.79 -12.62
CA PHE A 146 0.94 -6.48 -13.33
C PHE A 146 0.77 -5.91 -14.73
N ALA A 147 0.72 -6.78 -15.75
CA ALA A 147 0.45 -6.39 -17.13
C ALA A 147 -1.06 -6.17 -17.38
N ASP A 148 -1.91 -6.79 -16.57
CA ASP A 148 -3.37 -6.77 -16.68
C ASP A 148 -4.07 -6.06 -15.51
N GLU A 149 -3.34 -5.19 -14.77
CA GLU A 149 -3.87 -4.32 -13.73
C GLU A 149 -3.56 -2.86 -14.09
N PRO A 150 -4.31 -2.27 -15.03
CA PRO A 150 -3.97 -0.95 -15.59
C PRO A 150 -4.28 0.20 -14.62
N GLU A 151 -5.20 0.01 -13.68
CA GLU A 151 -5.63 1.08 -12.79
C GLU A 151 -4.90 1.07 -11.46
N PRO A 152 -4.25 2.18 -11.09
CA PRO A 152 -3.62 2.30 -9.80
C PRO A 152 -4.66 2.37 -8.68
N VAL A 153 -4.31 1.86 -7.51
CA VAL A 153 -5.13 1.98 -6.30
C VAL A 153 -5.01 3.39 -5.74
N ALA A 154 -6.14 4.05 -5.55
CA ALA A 154 -6.18 5.34 -4.87
C ALA A 154 -5.97 5.17 -3.37
N PHE A 155 -5.29 6.12 -2.76
CA PHE A 155 -5.23 6.30 -1.31
C PHE A 155 -5.95 7.59 -0.95
N THR A 156 -6.95 7.47 -0.09
CA THR A 156 -7.90 8.53 0.23
C THR A 156 -7.71 8.96 1.68
N ALA A 157 -7.55 10.26 1.89
CA ALA A 157 -7.66 10.87 3.22
C ALA A 157 -9.14 10.97 3.60
N VAL A 158 -9.45 10.63 4.84
CA VAL A 158 -10.77 10.70 5.44
C VAL A 158 -10.68 11.45 6.75
N TRP A 159 -11.54 12.44 6.98
CA TRP A 159 -11.57 13.22 8.22
C TRP A 159 -12.98 13.67 8.57
N SER A 160 -13.18 14.04 9.84
CA SER A 160 -14.45 14.55 10.34
C SER A 160 -14.79 15.91 9.71
N PRO A 161 -16.02 16.15 9.24
CA PRO A 161 -16.46 17.47 8.75
C PRO A 161 -16.45 18.55 9.87
N PHE A 162 -16.39 18.12 11.12
CA PHE A 162 -16.34 19.00 12.28
C PHE A 162 -14.91 19.38 12.68
N ASN A 163 -13.89 18.63 12.21
CA ASN A 163 -12.49 18.96 12.45
C ASN A 163 -12.06 20.14 11.57
N ARG A 164 -11.94 21.32 12.18
CA ARG A 164 -11.53 22.57 11.53
C ARG A 164 -10.09 22.97 11.86
N SER A 165 -9.29 22.04 12.39
CA SER A 165 -7.90 22.29 12.78
C SER A 165 -7.07 22.85 11.62
N ALA A 166 -6.31 23.89 11.87
CA ALA A 166 -5.35 24.43 10.90
C ALA A 166 -4.23 23.43 10.61
N THR A 167 -3.84 22.64 11.60
CA THR A 167 -2.83 21.57 11.46
C THR A 167 -3.28 20.52 10.46
N LEU A 168 -4.55 20.06 10.56
CA LEU A 168 -5.11 19.13 9.60
C LEU A 168 -5.13 19.70 8.18
N LYS A 169 -5.56 20.96 8.01
CA LYS A 169 -5.55 21.63 6.69
C LYS A 169 -4.14 21.71 6.10
N ASN A 170 -3.15 22.04 6.91
CA ASN A 170 -1.76 22.09 6.47
C ASN A 170 -1.25 20.71 6.05
N LEU A 171 -1.57 19.65 6.80
CA LEU A 171 -1.23 18.27 6.45
C LEU A 171 -1.85 17.86 5.11
N LEU A 172 -3.13 18.12 4.90
CA LEU A 172 -3.83 17.80 3.66
C LEU A 172 -3.28 18.59 2.47
N ASN A 173 -2.94 19.86 2.65
CA ASN A 173 -2.29 20.68 1.63
C ASN A 173 -0.90 20.14 1.26
N LEU A 174 -0.11 19.76 2.26
CA LEU A 174 1.22 19.16 2.05
C LEU A 174 1.10 17.85 1.27
N ALA A 175 0.18 16.97 1.66
CA ALA A 175 -0.08 15.70 0.98
C ALA A 175 -0.50 15.91 -0.48
N ASN A 176 -1.38 16.89 -0.75
CA ASN A 176 -1.77 17.25 -2.12
C ASN A 176 -0.62 17.81 -2.96
N ASN A 177 0.29 18.57 -2.36
CA ASN A 177 1.45 19.11 -3.07
C ASN A 177 2.45 18.00 -3.44
N MET A 178 2.63 17.00 -2.59
CA MET A 178 3.47 15.84 -2.90
C MET A 178 2.95 15.05 -4.10
N ARG A 179 1.63 14.93 -4.27
CA ARG A 179 1.01 14.34 -5.46
C ARG A 179 1.43 15.03 -6.75
N ARG A 180 1.43 16.37 -6.78
CA ARG A 180 1.79 17.16 -7.98
C ARG A 180 3.25 17.00 -8.38
N CYS A 181 4.15 16.70 -7.45
CA CYS A 181 5.55 16.41 -7.73
C CYS A 181 5.78 14.98 -8.24
N GLY A 182 4.91 14.02 -7.90
CA GLY A 182 4.99 12.62 -8.32
C GLY A 182 4.41 12.33 -9.71
N ASP A 183 3.50 13.18 -10.20
CA ASP A 183 2.83 13.03 -11.50
C ASP A 183 3.67 13.51 -12.71
N SER A 184 4.92 13.91 -12.53
CA SER A 184 5.84 14.21 -13.65
C SER A 184 6.40 12.90 -14.21
N PRO A 185 6.03 12.47 -15.44
CA PRO A 185 6.60 11.30 -16.07
C PRO A 185 8.01 11.61 -16.53
N GLY A 186 9.00 11.07 -15.85
CA GLY A 186 10.36 11.06 -16.37
C GLY A 186 11.41 11.56 -15.40
N GLN A 187 12.10 10.63 -14.86
CA GLN A 187 13.52 10.54 -14.59
C GLN A 187 13.81 9.80 -13.27
N LEU A 188 13.78 8.49 -13.33
CA LEU A 188 14.72 7.70 -12.54
C LEU A 188 16.13 8.04 -13.09
N ARG A 189 16.79 9.03 -12.50
CA ARG A 189 18.22 9.23 -12.72
C ARG A 189 18.96 8.08 -12.03
N SER A 190 19.48 7.17 -12.84
CA SER A 190 20.57 6.29 -12.45
C SER A 190 21.78 7.13 -12.07
N GLY A 191 22.31 6.94 -10.88
CA GLY A 191 23.63 7.39 -10.49
C GLY A 191 23.64 8.66 -9.64
N ASP A 192 23.65 8.45 -8.32
CA ASP A 192 24.59 9.14 -7.43
C ASP A 192 24.51 8.42 -6.06
N HIS A 193 25.48 7.57 -5.84
CA HIS A 193 25.80 7.07 -4.50
C HIS A 193 26.67 8.13 -3.82
N PRO A 194 26.27 8.75 -2.72
CA PRO A 194 27.22 9.43 -1.87
C PRO A 194 27.94 8.36 -1.03
N ALA A 195 29.21 8.16 -1.36
CA ALA A 195 30.16 7.49 -0.49
C ALA A 195 30.34 8.29 0.81
N GLY A 196 30.32 7.61 1.94
CA GLY A 196 30.94 8.12 3.16
C GLY A 196 30.10 8.17 4.40
N TRP A 197 30.00 7.02 5.08
CA TRP A 197 29.90 7.00 6.53
C TRP A 197 31.00 6.06 7.06
N ARG A 198 32.01 6.68 7.71
CA ARG A 198 32.94 6.02 8.62
C ARG A 198 32.40 6.13 10.03
#